data_8c8536335ecd8ed068da7f47ca9aad2c
#
_entry.id   8c8536335ecd8ed068da7f47ca9aad2c
#
_cell.length_a   1.000
_cell.length_b   1.000
_cell.length_c   1.000
_cell.angle_alpha   90.00
_cell.angle_beta   90.00
_cell.angle_gamma   90.00
#
_symmetry.space_group_name_H-M   'P 1'
#
loop_
_entity.id
_entity.type
_entity.pdbx_description
1 polymer ?
#
loop_
_entity_poly.entity_id
_entity_poly.type
_entity_poly.pdbx_seq_one_letter_code
_entity_poly.pdbx_strand_id
1 'polypeptide(L)'
;MIRLRPYKLNDSEYILKWINNEFTFTQWCADKFTYPLTKKQLNEYYQKYEEDDNGWIMTALNEGGTPVGHFLMRMADYQNESIHLGFIIVDSQIRGQGYGKEMVSLAIRYAFDILKVKRVTLGVFDNNLSAHFCYKATGIVDEKYREGIFPYGNDKWGIYDMAIEK
;
A
#
# COMPACT_ATOMS: atom_id res chain seq x y z
N MET A 1 -4.86 18.02 -4.41
CA MET A 1 -6.04 17.14 -4.09
C MET A 1 -5.96 15.85 -4.91
N ILE A 2 -6.13 14.70 -4.27
CA ILE A 2 -6.10 13.35 -4.91
C ILE A 2 -7.52 12.84 -5.13
N ARG A 3 -7.68 12.02 -6.16
CA ARG A 3 -8.89 11.22 -6.38
C ARG A 3 -8.50 9.74 -6.39
N LEU A 4 -9.38 8.88 -5.92
CA LEU A 4 -9.21 7.43 -5.98
C LEU A 4 -10.12 6.83 -7.05
N ARG A 5 -9.61 5.83 -7.75
CA ARG A 5 -10.39 4.96 -8.62
C ARG A 5 -9.89 3.51 -8.55
N PRO A 6 -10.69 2.54 -8.97
CA PRO A 6 -10.18 1.18 -9.15
C PRO A 6 -8.98 1.14 -10.11
N TYR A 7 -8.05 0.27 -9.82
CA TYR A 7 -6.89 0.00 -10.68
C TYR A 7 -7.34 -0.50 -12.06
N LYS A 8 -6.58 -0.13 -13.08
CA LYS A 8 -6.75 -0.61 -14.45
C LYS A 8 -5.45 -1.23 -14.95
N LEU A 9 -5.55 -2.19 -15.89
CA LEU A 9 -4.38 -2.90 -16.42
C LEU A 9 -3.25 -1.97 -16.89
N ASN A 10 -3.58 -0.85 -17.51
CA ASN A 10 -2.59 0.12 -17.97
C ASN A 10 -1.85 0.85 -16.83
N ASP A 11 -2.37 0.79 -15.60
CA ASP A 11 -1.71 1.40 -14.45
C ASP A 11 -0.40 0.68 -14.09
N SER A 12 -0.22 -0.55 -14.55
CA SER A 12 1.03 -1.30 -14.40
C SER A 12 2.26 -0.54 -14.90
N GLU A 13 2.10 0.27 -15.96
CA GLU A 13 3.19 1.07 -16.51
C GLU A 13 3.73 2.11 -15.52
N TYR A 14 2.85 2.66 -14.70
CA TYR A 14 3.24 3.61 -13.66
C TYR A 14 3.97 2.93 -12.52
N ILE A 15 3.47 1.81 -12.02
CA ILE A 15 4.13 1.04 -10.95
C ILE A 15 5.54 0.62 -11.37
N LEU A 16 5.70 0.14 -12.61
CA LEU A 16 7.00 -0.24 -13.16
C LEU A 16 7.99 0.94 -13.22
N LYS A 17 7.52 2.16 -13.43
CA LYS A 17 8.35 3.37 -13.39
C LYS A 17 8.73 3.79 -11.97
N TRP A 18 7.81 3.62 -11.01
CA TRP A 18 8.05 4.04 -9.63
C TRP A 18 8.97 3.09 -8.86
N ILE A 19 9.03 1.82 -9.27
CA ILE A 19 9.84 0.76 -8.65
C ILE A 19 11.00 0.44 -9.58
N ASN A 20 12.13 1.08 -9.35
CA ASN A 20 13.28 1.03 -10.26
C ASN A 20 14.54 0.37 -9.66
N ASN A 21 14.47 -0.16 -8.44
CA ASN A 21 15.55 -0.90 -7.80
C ASN A 21 15.01 -1.96 -6.83
N GLU A 22 15.85 -2.94 -6.52
CA GLU A 22 15.46 -4.10 -5.70
C GLU A 22 15.14 -3.72 -4.25
N PHE A 23 15.83 -2.74 -3.69
CA PHE A 23 15.59 -2.29 -2.33
C PHE A 23 14.18 -1.68 -2.19
N THR A 24 13.81 -0.75 -3.05
CA THR A 24 12.47 -0.16 -3.09
C THR A 24 11.40 -1.20 -3.40
N PHE A 25 11.69 -2.11 -4.33
CA PHE A 25 10.81 -3.24 -4.65
C PHE A 25 10.51 -4.08 -3.41
N THR A 26 11.54 -4.44 -2.65
CA THR A 26 11.37 -5.27 -1.44
C THR A 26 10.63 -4.50 -0.34
N GLN A 27 10.91 -3.21 -0.17
CA GLN A 27 10.14 -2.38 0.77
C GLN A 27 8.64 -2.33 0.41
N TRP A 28 8.32 -2.37 -0.88
CA TRP A 28 6.95 -2.28 -1.36
C TRP A 28 6.17 -3.59 -1.23
N CYS A 29 6.77 -4.70 -1.62
CA CYS A 29 6.05 -5.96 -1.75
C CYS A 29 6.60 -7.13 -0.92
N ALA A 30 7.67 -6.94 -0.16
CA ALA A 30 8.38 -8.02 0.54
C ALA A 30 8.80 -9.13 -0.45
N ASP A 31 8.29 -10.33 -0.28
CA ASP A 31 8.54 -11.50 -1.14
C ASP A 31 7.33 -11.91 -2.00
N LYS A 32 6.35 -11.03 -2.14
CA LYS A 32 5.09 -11.34 -2.85
C LYS A 32 5.21 -11.35 -4.37
N PHE A 33 6.20 -10.67 -4.90
CA PHE A 33 6.59 -10.70 -6.30
C PHE A 33 8.07 -11.11 -6.41
N THR A 34 8.51 -11.41 -7.62
CA THR A 34 9.92 -11.72 -7.93
C THR A 34 10.57 -10.53 -8.64
N TYR A 35 11.73 -10.10 -8.15
CA TYR A 35 12.50 -9.04 -8.82
C TYR A 35 13.26 -9.58 -10.05
N PRO A 36 13.30 -8.87 -11.18
CA PRO A 36 12.64 -7.58 -11.43
C PRO A 36 11.12 -7.71 -11.62
N LEU A 37 10.39 -6.67 -11.19
CA LEU A 37 8.95 -6.60 -11.38
C LEU A 37 8.62 -6.54 -12.88
N THR A 38 7.62 -7.30 -13.31
CA THR A 38 7.19 -7.36 -14.71
C THR A 38 5.71 -7.04 -14.87
N LYS A 39 5.34 -6.60 -16.06
CA LYS A 39 3.93 -6.39 -16.41
C LYS A 39 3.11 -7.67 -16.23
N LYS A 40 3.67 -8.83 -16.57
CA LYS A 40 3.01 -10.13 -16.38
C LYS A 40 2.65 -10.37 -14.93
N GLN A 41 3.58 -10.14 -13.98
CA GLN A 41 3.31 -10.27 -12.55
C GLN A 41 2.19 -9.32 -12.08
N LEU A 42 2.19 -8.08 -12.55
CA LEU A 42 1.16 -7.11 -12.22
C LEU A 42 -0.21 -7.47 -12.80
N ASN A 43 -0.26 -8.06 -14.00
CA ASN A 43 -1.50 -8.54 -14.59
C ASN A 43 -2.06 -9.76 -13.82
N GLU A 44 -1.21 -10.68 -13.38
CA GLU A 44 -1.60 -11.81 -12.53
C GLU A 44 -2.12 -11.33 -11.16
N TYR A 45 -1.48 -10.32 -10.59
CA TYR A 45 -1.91 -9.63 -9.37
C TYR A 45 -3.28 -8.97 -9.55
N TYR A 46 -3.50 -8.27 -10.66
CA TYR A 46 -4.79 -7.68 -10.99
C TYR A 46 -5.88 -8.75 -11.07
N GLN A 47 -5.63 -9.83 -11.82
CA GLN A 47 -6.60 -10.90 -12.00
C GLN A 47 -6.96 -11.58 -10.66
N LYS A 48 -5.97 -11.82 -9.80
CA LYS A 48 -6.19 -12.39 -8.48
C LYS A 48 -7.22 -11.58 -7.68
N TYR A 49 -7.12 -10.24 -7.69
CA TYR A 49 -8.02 -9.38 -6.94
C TYR A 49 -9.33 -9.06 -7.66
N GLU A 50 -9.43 -9.29 -8.96
CA GLU A 50 -10.72 -9.30 -9.67
C GLU A 50 -11.59 -10.50 -9.25
N GLU A 51 -10.96 -11.59 -8.86
CA GLU A 51 -11.62 -12.83 -8.41
C GLU A 51 -11.80 -12.90 -6.88
N ASP A 52 -11.20 -12.00 -6.12
CA ASP A 52 -11.26 -11.97 -4.66
C ASP A 52 -12.40 -11.05 -4.18
N ASP A 53 -13.40 -11.64 -3.54
CA ASP A 53 -14.55 -10.88 -2.99
C ASP A 53 -14.16 -9.93 -1.84
N ASN A 54 -13.01 -10.14 -1.22
CA ASN A 54 -12.57 -9.43 -0.02
C ASN A 54 -11.32 -8.57 -0.24
N GLY A 55 -10.99 -8.30 -1.50
CA GLY A 55 -9.83 -7.46 -1.83
C GLY A 55 -9.96 -6.79 -3.19
N TRP A 56 -9.40 -5.59 -3.31
CA TRP A 56 -9.38 -4.82 -4.56
C TRP A 56 -8.24 -3.82 -4.57
N ILE A 57 -7.83 -3.47 -5.76
CA ILE A 57 -6.68 -2.61 -6.02
C ILE A 57 -7.16 -1.20 -6.39
N MET A 58 -6.51 -0.19 -5.82
CA MET A 58 -6.84 1.20 -6.02
C MET A 58 -5.67 1.99 -6.62
N THR A 59 -6.00 2.94 -7.46
CA THR A 59 -5.08 3.92 -8.03
C THR A 59 -5.45 5.32 -7.56
N ALA A 60 -4.45 6.06 -7.09
CA ALA A 60 -4.58 7.47 -6.75
C ALA A 60 -4.19 8.34 -7.96
N LEU A 61 -5.02 9.33 -8.26
CA LEU A 61 -4.82 10.28 -9.35
C LEU A 61 -4.60 11.68 -8.81
N ASN A 62 -3.73 12.44 -9.47
CA ASN A 62 -3.63 13.89 -9.21
C ASN A 62 -4.83 14.65 -9.80
N GLU A 63 -4.83 15.97 -9.70
CA GLU A 63 -5.90 16.83 -10.22
C GLU A 63 -6.09 16.70 -11.74
N GLY A 64 -5.01 16.44 -12.47
CA GLY A 64 -5.03 16.22 -13.91
C GLY A 64 -5.46 14.81 -14.34
N GLY A 65 -5.76 13.92 -13.40
CA GLY A 65 -6.15 12.54 -13.69
C GLY A 65 -4.99 11.58 -13.96
N THR A 66 -3.76 12.00 -13.69
CA THR A 66 -2.57 11.15 -13.85
C THR A 66 -2.37 10.28 -12.62
N PRO A 67 -2.10 8.96 -12.78
CA PRO A 67 -1.75 8.10 -11.68
C PRO A 67 -0.50 8.58 -10.93
N VAL A 68 -0.60 8.69 -9.62
CA VAL A 68 0.47 9.15 -8.71
C VAL A 68 0.71 8.21 -7.54
N GLY A 69 -0.17 7.23 -7.34
CA GLY A 69 -0.04 6.28 -6.25
C GLY A 69 -0.89 5.05 -6.44
N HIS A 70 -0.60 4.05 -5.66
CA HIS A 70 -1.22 2.73 -5.70
C HIS A 70 -1.31 2.16 -4.30
N PHE A 71 -2.37 1.42 -4.01
CA PHE A 71 -2.49 0.58 -2.84
C PHE A 71 -3.48 -0.55 -3.05
N LEU A 72 -3.36 -1.57 -2.22
CA LEU A 72 -4.25 -2.71 -2.16
C LEU A 72 -5.08 -2.62 -0.87
N MET A 73 -6.38 -2.80 -0.99
CA MET A 73 -7.28 -3.12 0.13
C MET A 73 -7.55 -4.61 0.09
N ARG A 74 -7.27 -5.33 1.17
CA ARG A 74 -7.42 -6.79 1.21
C ARG A 74 -7.90 -7.30 2.56
N MET A 75 -8.30 -8.56 2.57
CA MET A 75 -8.77 -9.24 3.79
C MET A 75 -9.89 -8.46 4.48
N ALA A 76 -10.83 -7.93 3.67
CA ALA A 76 -12.02 -7.30 4.23
C ALA A 76 -12.79 -8.34 5.05
N ASP A 77 -12.93 -8.08 6.34
CA ASP A 77 -13.63 -8.94 7.29
C ASP A 77 -14.77 -8.14 7.92
N TYR A 78 -15.97 -8.35 7.41
CA TYR A 78 -17.14 -7.62 7.86
C TYR A 78 -17.69 -8.11 9.20
N GLN A 79 -17.30 -9.30 9.64
CA GLN A 79 -17.68 -9.81 10.97
C GLN A 79 -16.82 -9.17 12.06
N ASN A 80 -15.51 -9.07 11.83
CA ASN A 80 -14.56 -8.41 12.72
C ASN A 80 -14.38 -6.91 12.39
N GLU A 81 -15.11 -6.40 11.41
CA GLU A 81 -15.12 -5.00 10.97
C GLU A 81 -13.72 -4.44 10.69
N SER A 82 -12.89 -5.21 9.96
CA SER A 82 -11.51 -4.85 9.68
C SER A 82 -11.12 -4.98 8.21
N ILE A 83 -10.08 -4.26 7.81
CA ILE A 83 -9.45 -4.36 6.48
C ILE A 83 -7.95 -4.07 6.58
N HIS A 84 -7.18 -4.65 5.68
CA HIS A 84 -5.74 -4.45 5.60
C HIS A 84 -5.34 -3.67 4.35
N LEU A 85 -4.49 -2.65 4.51
CA LEU A 85 -3.86 -1.93 3.41
C LEU A 85 -2.48 -2.54 3.12
N GLY A 86 -2.20 -2.77 1.86
CA GLY A 86 -0.91 -3.29 1.42
C GLY A 86 -0.44 -2.64 0.12
N PHE A 87 0.79 -2.95 -0.26
CA PHE A 87 1.42 -2.50 -1.50
C PHE A 87 1.26 -1.00 -1.77
N ILE A 88 1.42 -0.20 -0.72
CA ILE A 88 1.29 1.25 -0.78
C ILE A 88 2.53 1.84 -1.42
N ILE A 89 2.37 2.57 -2.51
CA ILE A 89 3.45 3.31 -3.17
C ILE A 89 2.94 4.62 -3.76
N VAL A 90 3.79 5.62 -3.74
CA VAL A 90 3.59 6.91 -4.41
C VAL A 90 4.75 7.12 -5.38
N ASP A 91 4.48 7.76 -6.49
CA ASP A 91 5.48 8.16 -7.48
C ASP A 91 6.69 8.79 -6.79
N SER A 92 7.86 8.22 -7.05
CA SER A 92 9.11 8.64 -6.42
C SER A 92 9.50 10.09 -6.73
N GLN A 93 9.06 10.63 -7.85
CA GLN A 93 9.37 11.99 -8.29
C GLN A 93 8.58 13.06 -7.53
N ILE A 94 7.46 12.69 -6.91
CA ILE A 94 6.58 13.63 -6.19
C ILE A 94 6.49 13.33 -4.69
N ARG A 95 7.39 12.53 -4.15
CA ARG A 95 7.48 12.28 -2.72
C ARG A 95 7.80 13.57 -1.95
N GLY A 96 7.36 13.63 -0.69
CA GLY A 96 7.55 14.82 0.14
C GLY A 96 6.55 15.93 -0.10
N GLN A 97 5.61 15.78 -1.04
CA GLN A 97 4.57 16.77 -1.36
C GLN A 97 3.20 16.47 -0.70
N GLY A 98 3.15 15.51 0.20
CA GLY A 98 1.92 15.17 0.94
C GLY A 98 1.00 14.17 0.25
N TYR A 99 1.29 13.71 -0.96
CA TYR A 99 0.44 12.78 -1.70
C TYR A 99 0.22 11.45 -0.98
N GLY A 100 1.26 10.90 -0.35
CA GLY A 100 1.16 9.65 0.41
C GLY A 100 0.20 9.78 1.60
N LYS A 101 0.32 10.85 2.36
CA LYS A 101 -0.58 11.14 3.49
C LYS A 101 -2.03 11.30 3.01
N GLU A 102 -2.25 12.07 1.94
CA GLU A 102 -3.58 12.28 1.40
C GLU A 102 -4.20 10.97 0.89
N MET A 103 -3.42 10.16 0.16
CA MET A 103 -3.86 8.85 -0.35
C MET A 103 -4.28 7.90 0.77
N VAL A 104 -3.44 7.75 1.79
CA VAL A 104 -3.73 6.86 2.94
C VAL A 104 -4.92 7.40 3.74
N SER A 105 -5.03 8.71 3.93
CA SER A 105 -6.20 9.31 4.58
C SER A 105 -7.49 9.03 3.83
N LEU A 106 -7.48 9.06 2.50
CA LEU A 106 -8.64 8.71 1.68
C LEU A 106 -8.96 7.21 1.78
N ALA A 107 -7.95 6.34 1.81
CA ALA A 107 -8.14 4.90 2.02
C ALA A 107 -8.82 4.60 3.37
N ILE A 108 -8.38 5.27 4.43
CA ILE A 108 -8.98 5.16 5.78
C ILE A 108 -10.45 5.63 5.75
N ARG A 109 -10.71 6.78 5.15
CA ARG A 109 -12.09 7.30 5.01
C ARG A 109 -12.96 6.36 4.21
N TYR A 110 -12.45 5.80 3.12
CA TYR A 110 -13.17 4.79 2.34
C TYR A 110 -13.53 3.57 3.21
N ALA A 111 -12.58 3.08 3.97
CA ALA A 111 -12.81 1.95 4.89
C ALA A 111 -13.89 2.28 5.93
N PHE A 112 -13.81 3.41 6.60
CA PHE A 112 -14.72 3.78 7.67
C PHE A 112 -16.09 4.22 7.18
N ASP A 113 -16.15 5.02 6.11
CA ASP A 113 -17.38 5.68 5.68
C ASP A 113 -18.14 4.90 4.62
N ILE A 114 -17.44 4.15 3.75
CA ILE A 114 -18.06 3.37 2.67
C ILE A 114 -18.20 1.90 3.07
N LEU A 115 -17.10 1.25 3.47
CA LEU A 115 -17.13 -0.17 3.87
C LEU A 115 -17.72 -0.39 5.25
N LYS A 116 -17.78 0.67 6.08
CA LYS A 116 -18.31 0.62 7.46
C LYS A 116 -17.53 -0.31 8.38
N VAL A 117 -16.28 -0.59 8.07
CA VAL A 117 -15.37 -1.27 9.02
C VAL A 117 -14.90 -0.29 10.09
N LYS A 118 -14.42 -0.82 11.20
CA LYS A 118 -13.96 -0.01 12.34
C LYS A 118 -12.45 -0.02 12.52
N ARG A 119 -11.75 -0.92 11.83
CA ARG A 119 -10.31 -1.10 11.99
C ARG A 119 -9.62 -1.20 10.63
N VAL A 120 -8.55 -0.42 10.47
CA VAL A 120 -7.65 -0.49 9.32
C VAL A 120 -6.25 -0.83 9.81
N THR A 121 -5.62 -1.84 9.19
CA THR A 121 -4.27 -2.28 9.53
C THR A 121 -3.33 -2.15 8.35
N LEU A 122 -2.04 -2.05 8.62
CA LEU A 122 -0.97 -2.16 7.63
C LEU A 122 0.34 -2.58 8.31
N GLY A 123 1.31 -2.99 7.50
CA GLY A 123 2.67 -3.23 7.94
C GLY A 123 3.66 -2.34 7.20
N VAL A 124 4.78 -2.01 7.83
CA VAL A 124 5.86 -1.24 7.23
C VAL A 124 7.21 -1.74 7.75
N PHE A 125 8.18 -1.89 6.86
CA PHE A 125 9.54 -2.23 7.25
C PHE A 125 10.19 -1.10 8.06
N ASP A 126 10.99 -1.46 9.04
CA ASP A 126 11.64 -0.53 9.96
C ASP A 126 12.66 0.41 9.29
N ASN A 127 13.17 0.04 8.13
CA ASN A 127 14.03 0.87 7.32
C ASN A 127 13.28 1.84 6.39
N ASN A 128 11.95 1.75 6.29
CA ASN A 128 11.13 2.64 5.49
C ASN A 128 10.57 3.78 6.36
N LEU A 129 11.47 4.62 6.84
CA LEU A 129 11.14 5.72 7.76
C LEU A 129 10.13 6.70 7.17
N SER A 130 10.26 7.02 5.89
CA SER A 130 9.36 7.94 5.19
C SER A 130 7.91 7.43 5.21
N ALA A 131 7.68 6.16 4.90
CA ALA A 131 6.36 5.55 4.96
C ALA A 131 5.83 5.48 6.39
N HIS A 132 6.67 5.07 7.35
CA HIS A 132 6.29 4.98 8.76
C HIS A 132 5.81 6.33 9.31
N PHE A 133 6.57 7.41 9.07
CA PHE A 133 6.14 8.75 9.44
C PHE A 133 4.88 9.21 8.72
N CYS A 134 4.77 8.89 7.43
CA CYS A 134 3.57 9.19 6.65
C CYS A 134 2.31 8.56 7.26
N TYR A 135 2.38 7.28 7.64
CA TYR A 135 1.25 6.58 8.24
C TYR A 135 0.88 7.14 9.62
N LYS A 136 1.86 7.45 10.45
CA LYS A 136 1.61 8.13 11.74
C LYS A 136 0.92 9.48 11.56
N ALA A 137 1.28 10.22 10.53
CA ALA A 137 0.65 11.50 10.23
C ALA A 137 -0.83 11.40 9.82
N THR A 138 -1.33 10.19 9.49
CA THR A 138 -2.75 9.92 9.22
C THR A 138 -3.54 9.47 10.46
N GLY A 139 -2.87 9.30 11.58
CA GLY A 139 -3.47 8.79 12.82
C GLY A 139 -3.27 7.31 13.05
N ILE A 140 -2.64 6.58 12.13
CA ILE A 140 -2.28 5.17 12.31
C ILE A 140 -1.17 5.09 13.36
N VAL A 141 -1.26 4.13 14.28
CA VAL A 141 -0.30 3.96 15.38
C VAL A 141 0.36 2.59 15.33
N ASP A 142 1.58 2.52 15.91
CA ASP A 142 2.29 1.25 16.06
C ASP A 142 1.57 0.38 17.11
N GLU A 143 1.27 -0.86 16.78
CA GLU A 143 0.73 -1.85 17.72
C GLU A 143 1.76 -2.88 18.12
N LYS A 144 2.63 -3.29 17.19
CA LYS A 144 3.64 -4.31 17.42
C LYS A 144 4.86 -4.06 16.56
N TYR A 145 6.04 -4.26 17.12
CA TYR A 145 7.29 -4.33 16.38
C TYR A 145 7.82 -5.77 16.39
N ARG A 146 8.14 -6.27 15.20
CA ARG A 146 8.73 -7.60 14.99
C ARG A 146 10.15 -7.44 14.49
N GLU A 147 11.12 -7.57 15.41
CA GLU A 147 12.53 -7.38 15.12
C GLU A 147 13.08 -8.48 14.21
N GLY A 148 13.83 -8.08 13.17
CA GLY A 148 14.65 -8.99 12.35
C GLY A 148 13.89 -10.17 11.72
N ILE A 149 12.63 -10.00 11.41
CA ILE A 149 11.76 -11.10 10.94
C ILE A 149 11.89 -11.38 9.45
N PHE A 150 12.34 -10.41 8.65
CA PHE A 150 12.40 -10.54 7.19
C PHE A 150 13.85 -10.54 6.71
N PRO A 151 14.34 -11.64 6.12
CA PRO A 151 15.71 -11.71 5.61
C PRO A 151 15.85 -10.93 4.29
N TYR A 152 16.90 -10.11 4.18
CA TYR A 152 17.28 -9.41 2.96
C TYR A 152 18.80 -9.45 2.79
N GLY A 153 19.29 -10.32 1.89
CA GLY A 153 20.73 -10.59 1.77
C GLY A 153 21.31 -11.09 3.09
N ASN A 154 22.33 -10.41 3.59
CA ASN A 154 22.94 -10.70 4.89
C ASN A 154 22.28 -9.92 6.05
N ASP A 155 21.24 -9.15 5.77
CA ASP A 155 20.52 -8.33 6.73
C ASP A 155 19.17 -8.95 7.10
N LYS A 156 18.57 -8.46 8.18
CA LYS A 156 17.23 -8.84 8.62
C LYS A 156 16.44 -7.59 8.97
N TRP A 157 15.34 -7.38 8.25
CA TRP A 157 14.48 -6.22 8.47
C TRP A 157 13.41 -6.53 9.51
N GLY A 158 13.13 -5.55 10.35
CA GLY A 158 11.97 -5.59 11.23
C GLY A 158 10.73 -5.00 10.57
N ILE A 159 9.56 -5.29 11.14
CA ILE A 159 8.27 -4.80 10.66
C ILE A 159 7.50 -4.17 11.82
N TYR A 160 6.99 -2.96 11.61
CA TYR A 160 5.95 -2.38 12.44
C TYR A 160 4.58 -2.81 11.93
N ASP A 161 3.82 -3.50 12.76
CA ASP A 161 2.40 -3.72 12.55
C ASP A 161 1.66 -2.51 13.11
N MET A 162 0.88 -1.85 12.27
CA MET A 162 0.22 -0.59 12.58
C MET A 162 -1.28 -0.68 12.36
N ALA A 163 -2.05 0.11 13.11
CA ALA A 163 -3.50 0.16 12.96
C ALA A 163 -4.09 1.53 13.33
N ILE A 164 -5.31 1.76 12.83
CA ILE A 164 -6.19 2.84 13.27
C ILE A 164 -7.59 2.28 13.48
N GLU A 165 -8.24 2.73 14.53
CA GLU A 165 -9.64 2.41 14.82
C GLU A 165 -10.51 3.66 14.73
N LYS A 166 -11.77 3.47 14.34
CA LYS A 166 -12.76 4.54 14.22
C LYS A 166 -13.28 4.96 15.58
#